data_d869ba022cc51972480174aaa10bb723
#
_entry.id   d869ba022cc51972480174aaa10bb723
#
_cell.length_a   1.000
_cell.length_b   1.000
_cell.length_c   1.000
_cell.angle_alpha   90.00
_cell.angle_beta   90.00
_cell.angle_gamma   90.00
#
_symmetry.space_group_name_H-M   'P 1'
#
loop_
_entity.id
_entity.type
_entity.pdbx_description
1 polymer ?
#
loop_
_entity_poly.entity_id
_entity_poly.type
_entity_poly.pdbx_seq_one_letter_code
_entity_poly.pdbx_strand_id
1 'polypeptide(L)'
;SLSVATIVGVIGIVICLAIGLKWHPIYLSNTAWMWIIGVYILIASVAPVWILLQPRDYLSSFLLYAMMVIAAVGVIGAGLTGADAAHMDMPAFTGAYDTIAPTGTSLGYVFPALFVTIACGAISGFHSLVGSGTTAKQLDHERDAKPIAYGGMLIECALALISLSAVSFIWNEYASGEIVTPTQVFATGIS
;
A
#
# COMPACT_ATOMS: atom_id res chain seq x y z
N SER A 1 17.36 -20.85 13.02
CA SER A 1 16.82 -19.81 13.92
C SER A 1 16.06 -18.78 13.10
N LEU A 2 15.02 -18.21 13.66
CA LEU A 2 14.18 -17.20 12.99
C LEU A 2 15.04 -16.03 12.46
N SER A 3 16.01 -15.58 13.24
CA SER A 3 16.91 -14.47 12.88
C SER A 3 17.69 -14.74 11.58
N VAL A 4 18.20 -15.96 11.39
CA VAL A 4 18.93 -16.33 10.16
C VAL A 4 17.99 -16.34 8.97
N ALA A 5 16.79 -16.89 9.11
CA ALA A 5 15.78 -16.90 8.05
C ALA A 5 15.37 -15.46 7.65
N THR A 6 15.22 -14.57 8.62
CA THR A 6 14.92 -13.15 8.38
C THR A 6 16.03 -12.46 7.59
N ILE A 7 17.29 -12.61 8.02
CA ILE A 7 18.44 -12.00 7.34
C ILE A 7 18.54 -12.50 5.90
N VAL A 8 18.44 -13.81 5.69
CA VAL A 8 18.49 -14.41 4.35
C VAL A 8 17.33 -13.90 3.49
N GLY A 9 16.11 -13.80 4.05
CA GLY A 9 14.95 -13.29 3.34
C GLY A 9 15.09 -11.83 2.94
N VAL A 10 15.52 -10.97 3.86
CA VAL A 10 15.73 -9.53 3.57
C VAL A 10 16.84 -9.32 2.54
N ILE A 11 17.96 -10.04 2.67
CA ILE A 11 19.04 -10.01 1.67
C ILE A 11 18.51 -10.48 0.30
N GLY A 12 17.72 -11.55 0.27
CA GLY A 12 17.09 -12.04 -0.94
C GLY A 12 16.21 -11.00 -1.63
N ILE A 13 15.39 -10.27 -0.87
CA ILE A 13 14.56 -9.16 -1.39
C ILE A 13 15.45 -8.07 -2.00
N VAL A 14 16.48 -7.63 -1.29
CA VAL A 14 17.37 -6.57 -1.77
C VAL A 14 18.08 -6.99 -3.06
N ILE A 15 18.54 -8.24 -3.14
CA ILE A 15 19.16 -8.78 -4.36
C ILE A 15 18.16 -8.83 -5.51
N CYS A 16 16.93 -9.31 -5.29
CA CYS A 16 15.88 -9.36 -6.31
C CYS A 16 15.52 -7.96 -6.82
N LEU A 17 15.41 -6.98 -5.92
CA LEU A 17 15.17 -5.59 -6.30
C LEU A 17 16.33 -5.01 -7.11
N ALA A 18 17.57 -5.24 -6.70
CA ALA A 18 18.76 -4.76 -7.41
C ALA A 18 18.88 -5.38 -8.82
N ILE A 19 18.57 -6.67 -8.95
CA ILE A 19 18.52 -7.36 -10.26
C ILE A 19 17.39 -6.78 -11.11
N GLY A 20 16.21 -6.59 -10.54
CA GLY A 20 15.05 -6.03 -11.25
C GLY A 20 15.30 -4.61 -11.76
N LEU A 21 16.01 -3.78 -11.00
CA LEU A 21 16.34 -2.41 -11.39
C LEU A 21 17.44 -2.31 -12.44
N LYS A 22 18.47 -3.17 -12.36
CA LYS A 22 19.62 -3.12 -13.28
C LYS A 22 19.49 -4.01 -14.50
N TRP A 23 18.84 -5.14 -14.35
CA TRP A 23 18.81 -6.17 -15.36
C TRP A 23 17.39 -6.69 -15.52
N HIS A 24 16.73 -6.32 -16.59
CA HIS A 24 15.37 -6.76 -16.90
C HIS A 24 15.41 -8.06 -17.75
N PRO A 25 15.74 -9.22 -17.13
CA PRO A 25 16.00 -10.44 -17.90
C PRO A 25 14.76 -11.07 -18.50
N ILE A 26 13.57 -10.69 -18.02
CA ILE A 26 12.31 -11.35 -18.38
C ILE A 26 11.33 -10.33 -18.98
N TYR A 27 11.24 -10.33 -20.30
CA TYR A 27 10.20 -9.61 -21.03
C TYR A 27 9.13 -10.61 -21.49
N LEU A 28 8.01 -10.62 -20.80
CA LEU A 28 6.85 -11.42 -21.17
C LEU A 28 5.70 -10.50 -21.60
N SER A 29 4.84 -11.00 -22.50
CA SER A 29 3.64 -10.29 -22.88
C SER A 29 2.67 -10.17 -21.69
N ASN A 30 1.81 -9.15 -21.69
CA ASN A 30 0.81 -8.95 -20.64
C ASN A 30 -0.08 -10.21 -20.46
N THR A 31 -0.41 -10.89 -21.55
CA THR A 31 -1.18 -12.12 -21.51
C THR A 31 -0.45 -13.26 -20.80
N ALA A 32 0.85 -13.40 -21.04
CA ALA A 32 1.67 -14.40 -20.35
C ALA A 32 1.76 -14.12 -18.83
N TRP A 33 1.94 -12.86 -18.45
CA TRP A 33 1.91 -12.45 -17.04
C TRP A 33 0.55 -12.73 -16.38
N MET A 34 -0.56 -12.46 -17.08
CA MET A 34 -1.90 -12.76 -16.57
C MET A 34 -2.08 -14.26 -16.27
N TRP A 35 -1.60 -15.13 -17.15
CA TRP A 35 -1.67 -16.58 -16.93
C TRP A 35 -0.80 -17.04 -15.77
N ILE A 36 0.42 -16.55 -15.67
CA ILE A 36 1.35 -16.86 -14.56
C ILE A 36 0.73 -16.43 -13.22
N ILE A 37 0.20 -15.21 -13.15
CA ILE A 37 -0.45 -14.70 -11.94
C ILE A 37 -1.72 -15.51 -11.63
N GLY A 38 -2.51 -15.87 -12.63
CA GLY A 38 -3.70 -16.71 -12.46
C GLY A 38 -3.37 -18.07 -11.86
N VAL A 39 -2.36 -18.75 -12.37
CA VAL A 39 -1.88 -20.04 -11.82
C VAL A 39 -1.35 -19.86 -10.40
N TYR A 40 -0.58 -18.78 -10.15
CA TYR A 40 -0.09 -18.48 -8.81
C TYR A 40 -1.24 -18.26 -7.81
N ILE A 41 -2.28 -17.51 -8.20
CA ILE A 41 -3.47 -17.27 -7.36
C ILE A 41 -4.20 -18.59 -7.05
N LEU A 42 -4.35 -19.47 -8.04
CA LEU A 42 -4.94 -20.79 -7.84
C LEU A 42 -4.16 -21.62 -6.82
N ILE A 43 -2.84 -21.70 -6.97
CA ILE A 43 -1.98 -22.41 -6.03
C ILE A 43 -2.05 -21.78 -4.63
N ALA A 44 -1.97 -20.45 -4.55
CA ALA A 44 -2.01 -19.73 -3.29
C ALA A 44 -3.35 -19.85 -2.55
N SER A 45 -4.46 -20.01 -3.27
CA SER A 45 -5.79 -20.18 -2.67
C SER A 45 -6.00 -21.55 -2.04
N VAL A 46 -5.31 -22.58 -2.53
CA VAL A 46 -5.39 -23.96 -2.02
C VAL A 46 -4.30 -24.25 -0.98
N ALA A 47 -3.15 -23.57 -1.09
CA ALA A 47 -2.03 -23.78 -0.19
C ALA A 47 -2.36 -23.30 1.24
N PRO A 48 -1.88 -24.02 2.27
CA PRO A 48 -2.01 -23.56 3.65
C PRO A 48 -1.36 -22.19 3.86
N VAL A 49 -2.02 -21.32 4.64
CA VAL A 49 -1.61 -19.94 4.90
C VAL A 49 -0.14 -19.81 5.36
N TRP A 50 0.31 -20.77 6.16
CA TRP A 50 1.67 -20.78 6.73
C TRP A 50 2.78 -21.07 5.73
N ILE A 51 2.46 -21.63 4.56
CA ILE A 51 3.47 -21.95 3.53
C ILE A 51 3.80 -20.74 2.66
N LEU A 52 2.78 -20.04 2.15
CA LEU A 52 2.94 -18.98 1.15
C LEU A 52 2.66 -17.59 1.72
N LEU A 53 1.53 -17.40 2.39
CA LEU A 53 1.07 -16.09 2.82
C LEU A 53 1.89 -15.55 4.00
N GLN A 54 2.10 -16.36 5.02
CA GLN A 54 2.78 -15.92 6.24
C GLN A 54 4.24 -15.48 6.01
N PRO A 55 5.10 -16.25 5.28
CA PRO A 55 6.47 -15.81 4.99
C PRO A 55 6.50 -14.56 4.10
N ARG A 56 5.60 -14.49 3.10
CA ARG A 56 5.49 -13.34 2.21
C ARG A 56 5.12 -12.07 2.98
N ASP A 57 4.08 -12.14 3.80
CA ASP A 57 3.59 -10.98 4.55
C ASP A 57 4.59 -10.52 5.60
N TYR A 58 5.29 -11.47 6.24
CA TYR A 58 6.38 -11.17 7.15
C TYR A 58 7.52 -10.40 6.47
N LEU A 59 7.97 -10.85 5.30
CA LEU A 59 9.03 -10.18 4.55
C LEU A 59 8.56 -8.83 3.98
N SER A 60 7.32 -8.75 3.50
CA SER A 60 6.74 -7.50 2.99
C SER A 60 6.58 -6.44 4.06
N SER A 61 6.40 -6.82 5.33
CA SER A 61 6.30 -5.87 6.44
C SER A 61 7.57 -5.04 6.63
N PHE A 62 8.76 -5.60 6.38
CA PHE A 62 10.02 -4.85 6.45
C PHE A 62 10.08 -3.75 5.38
N LEU A 63 9.63 -4.05 4.16
CA LEU A 63 9.54 -3.06 3.09
C LEU A 63 8.53 -1.95 3.43
N LEU A 64 7.39 -2.33 3.98
CA LEU A 64 6.36 -1.39 4.42
C LEU A 64 6.89 -0.43 5.49
N TYR A 65 7.52 -0.96 6.54
CA TYR A 65 8.09 -0.13 7.59
C TYR A 65 9.22 0.76 7.10
N ALA A 66 10.12 0.23 6.24
CA ALA A 66 11.17 1.03 5.63
C ALA A 66 10.60 2.18 4.81
N MET A 67 9.60 1.91 3.97
CA MET A 67 8.90 2.94 3.20
C MET A 67 8.25 3.98 4.10
N MET A 68 7.53 3.57 5.15
CA MET A 68 6.88 4.50 6.08
C MET A 68 7.88 5.41 6.78
N VAL A 69 9.02 4.85 7.22
CA VAL A 69 10.07 5.65 7.89
C VAL A 69 10.69 6.65 6.92
N ILE A 70 11.02 6.21 5.70
CA ILE A 70 11.60 7.09 4.67
C ILE A 70 10.61 8.20 4.33
N ALA A 71 9.35 7.88 4.08
CA ALA A 71 8.31 8.85 3.75
C ALA A 71 8.06 9.84 4.92
N ALA A 72 8.00 9.35 6.15
CA ALA A 72 7.83 10.22 7.32
C ALA A 72 9.03 11.18 7.50
N VAL A 73 10.25 10.69 7.31
CA VAL A 73 11.47 11.52 7.35
C VAL A 73 11.45 12.53 6.20
N GLY A 74 11.02 12.14 5.00
CA GLY A 74 10.87 13.02 3.84
C GLY A 74 9.87 14.16 4.12
N VAL A 75 8.68 13.85 4.61
CA VAL A 75 7.64 14.84 4.93
C VAL A 75 8.09 15.79 6.03
N ILE A 76 8.69 15.27 7.11
CA ILE A 76 9.21 16.11 8.20
C ILE A 76 10.39 16.96 7.70
N GLY A 77 11.29 16.38 6.92
CA GLY A 77 12.43 17.06 6.34
C GLY A 77 12.02 18.22 5.42
N ALA A 78 11.06 17.98 4.53
CA ALA A 78 10.49 19.02 3.67
C ALA A 78 9.86 20.15 4.46
N GLY A 79 9.10 19.81 5.51
CA GLY A 79 8.49 20.81 6.41
C GLY A 79 9.50 21.67 7.16
N LEU A 80 10.63 21.07 7.60
CA LEU A 80 11.67 21.79 8.33
C LEU A 80 12.54 22.66 7.42
N THR A 81 12.78 22.23 6.18
CA THR A 81 13.59 22.99 5.22
C THR A 81 12.82 24.09 4.51
N GLY A 82 11.50 24.14 4.69
CA GLY A 82 10.62 25.10 4.00
C GLY A 82 10.63 24.93 2.48
N ALA A 83 10.84 23.70 2.01
CA ALA A 83 10.79 23.38 0.59
C ALA A 83 9.38 23.66 0.02
N ASP A 84 9.31 24.05 -1.26
CA ASP A 84 8.03 24.25 -1.95
C ASP A 84 7.14 22.99 -1.87
N ALA A 85 7.76 21.83 -1.74
CA ALA A 85 7.12 20.55 -1.47
C ALA A 85 6.34 20.47 -0.14
N ALA A 86 6.55 21.38 0.79
CA ALA A 86 5.81 21.42 2.05
C ALA A 86 4.43 22.11 1.94
N HIS A 87 4.13 22.72 0.79
CA HIS A 87 2.84 23.35 0.54
C HIS A 87 1.82 22.32 0.03
N MET A 88 0.68 22.29 0.71
CA MET A 88 -0.48 21.52 0.23
C MET A 88 -1.25 22.35 -0.81
N ASP A 89 -1.11 21.99 -2.07
CA ASP A 89 -1.83 22.64 -3.16
C ASP A 89 -3.27 22.10 -3.35
N MET A 90 -3.59 21.02 -2.68
CA MET A 90 -4.88 20.38 -2.77
C MET A 90 -5.95 21.21 -2.07
N PRO A 91 -7.05 21.63 -2.75
CA PRO A 91 -8.15 22.33 -2.12
C PRO A 91 -8.87 21.44 -1.11
N ALA A 92 -9.28 22.01 0.02
CA ALA A 92 -9.98 21.28 1.08
C ALA A 92 -11.31 20.65 0.62
N PHE A 93 -11.93 21.22 -0.40
CA PHE A 93 -13.16 20.71 -0.99
C PHE A 93 -13.18 20.99 -2.50
N THR A 94 -13.27 19.93 -3.29
CA THR A 94 -13.30 20.02 -4.76
C THR A 94 -14.71 20.04 -5.35
N GLY A 95 -15.72 19.65 -4.58
CA GLY A 95 -17.11 19.60 -5.01
C GLY A 95 -17.84 18.36 -4.50
N ALA A 96 -19.14 18.31 -4.70
CA ALA A 96 -19.97 17.16 -4.33
C ALA A 96 -20.03 16.08 -5.42
N TYR A 97 -19.49 16.36 -6.59
CA TYR A 97 -19.40 15.46 -7.74
C TYR A 97 -17.97 15.42 -8.24
N ASP A 98 -17.49 14.23 -8.59
CA ASP A 98 -16.14 14.05 -9.12
C ASP A 98 -16.02 14.65 -10.53
N THR A 99 -15.32 15.77 -10.62
CA THR A 99 -15.03 16.48 -11.88
C THR A 99 -13.59 16.30 -12.33
N ILE A 100 -12.74 15.65 -11.53
CA ILE A 100 -11.30 15.64 -11.69
C ILE A 100 -10.77 14.24 -12.05
N ALA A 101 -11.63 13.27 -12.35
CA ALA A 101 -11.17 11.93 -12.70
C ALA A 101 -10.39 11.93 -14.03
N PRO A 102 -9.05 11.87 -14.02
CA PRO A 102 -8.26 11.92 -15.25
C PRO A 102 -8.45 10.69 -16.13
N THR A 103 -9.03 9.64 -15.61
CA THR A 103 -9.32 8.38 -16.32
C THR A 103 -10.61 8.42 -17.14
N GLY A 104 -11.35 9.52 -17.12
CA GLY A 104 -12.66 9.60 -17.77
C GLY A 104 -13.77 8.77 -17.09
N THR A 105 -13.45 8.04 -16.05
CA THR A 105 -14.40 7.32 -15.20
C THR A 105 -14.64 8.11 -13.93
N SER A 106 -15.68 8.94 -13.94
CA SER A 106 -16.13 9.67 -12.75
C SER A 106 -16.54 8.66 -11.66
N LEU A 107 -16.04 8.83 -10.44
CA LEU A 107 -16.53 8.10 -9.26
C LEU A 107 -17.95 8.54 -8.85
N GLY A 108 -18.46 9.60 -9.46
CA GLY A 108 -19.80 10.11 -9.23
C GLY A 108 -19.92 11.07 -8.04
N TYR A 109 -21.05 11.01 -7.36
CA TYR A 109 -21.29 11.86 -6.19
C TYR A 109 -20.49 11.38 -4.97
N VAL A 110 -20.12 12.32 -4.10
CA VAL A 110 -19.47 12.03 -2.80
C VAL A 110 -20.28 10.99 -2.01
N PHE A 111 -21.59 11.12 -2.00
CA PHE A 111 -22.48 10.08 -1.45
C PHE A 111 -23.30 9.46 -2.58
N PRO A 112 -23.37 8.13 -2.73
CA PRO A 112 -22.77 7.12 -1.85
C PRO A 112 -21.34 6.68 -2.21
N ALA A 113 -20.83 7.01 -3.40
CA ALA A 113 -19.64 6.36 -3.97
C ALA A 113 -18.37 6.59 -3.13
N LEU A 114 -17.97 7.85 -2.92
CA LEU A 114 -16.78 8.16 -2.14
C LEU A 114 -16.93 7.72 -0.67
N PHE A 115 -18.13 7.91 -0.10
CA PHE A 115 -18.41 7.47 1.26
C PHE A 115 -18.20 5.95 1.43
N VAL A 116 -18.69 5.15 0.48
CA VAL A 116 -18.49 3.68 0.50
C VAL A 116 -17.01 3.32 0.35
N THR A 117 -16.27 4.04 -0.49
CA THR A 117 -14.83 3.81 -0.69
C THR A 117 -14.04 4.12 0.59
N ILE A 118 -14.34 5.21 1.28
CA ILE A 118 -13.71 5.55 2.57
C ILE A 118 -14.13 4.56 3.67
N ALA A 119 -15.41 4.20 3.72
CA ALA A 119 -15.93 3.22 4.66
C ALA A 119 -15.30 1.84 4.47
N CYS A 120 -14.92 1.48 3.25
CA CYS A 120 -14.19 0.24 2.96
C CYS A 120 -12.84 0.20 3.70
N GLY A 121 -12.11 1.30 3.79
CA GLY A 121 -10.89 1.39 4.60
C GLY A 121 -11.15 1.33 6.11
N ALA A 122 -12.23 1.94 6.58
CA ALA A 122 -12.53 2.02 8.02
C ALA A 122 -13.21 0.77 8.58
N ILE A 123 -14.11 0.13 7.81
CA ILE A 123 -14.97 -0.98 8.25
C ILE A 123 -14.89 -2.13 7.22
N SER A 124 -13.74 -2.36 6.65
CA SER A 124 -13.58 -3.35 5.58
C SER A 124 -14.07 -4.74 5.98
N GLY A 125 -14.94 -5.33 5.15
CA GLY A 125 -15.31 -6.74 5.29
C GLY A 125 -14.12 -7.68 5.17
N PHE A 126 -13.06 -7.26 4.50
CA PHE A 126 -11.81 -8.01 4.43
C PHE A 126 -11.08 -8.07 5.77
N HIS A 127 -11.07 -7.01 6.57
CA HIS A 127 -10.54 -7.04 7.95
C HIS A 127 -11.26 -8.09 8.80
N SER A 128 -12.56 -8.21 8.67
CA SER A 128 -13.35 -9.22 9.34
C SER A 128 -12.96 -10.65 8.91
N LEU A 129 -12.75 -10.87 7.61
CA LEU A 129 -12.32 -12.15 7.07
C LEU A 129 -10.91 -12.53 7.53
N VAL A 130 -9.96 -11.60 7.49
CA VAL A 130 -8.58 -11.84 7.96
C VAL A 130 -8.54 -12.02 9.46
N GLY A 131 -9.28 -11.20 10.21
CA GLY A 131 -9.36 -11.30 11.66
C GLY A 131 -9.85 -12.66 12.14
N SER A 132 -10.96 -13.15 11.60
CA SER A 132 -11.55 -14.43 11.99
C SER A 132 -10.88 -15.65 11.33
N GLY A 133 -10.46 -15.51 10.08
CA GLY A 133 -9.94 -16.62 9.27
C GLY A 133 -8.46 -16.92 9.48
N THR A 134 -7.65 -15.90 9.64
CA THR A 134 -6.19 -16.01 9.64
C THR A 134 -5.58 -15.57 10.96
N THR A 135 -5.81 -14.33 11.37
CA THR A 135 -5.16 -13.74 12.57
C THR A 135 -5.56 -14.43 13.84
N ALA A 136 -6.85 -14.75 14.03
CA ALA A 136 -7.34 -15.44 15.21
C ALA A 136 -6.72 -16.83 15.40
N LYS A 137 -6.35 -17.49 14.30
CA LYS A 137 -5.69 -18.81 14.31
C LYS A 137 -4.19 -18.76 14.58
N GLN A 138 -3.58 -17.58 14.49
CA GLN A 138 -2.15 -17.35 14.66
C GLN A 138 -1.80 -16.72 16.00
N LEU A 139 -2.81 -16.29 16.76
CA LEU A 139 -2.62 -15.74 18.10
C LEU A 139 -2.23 -16.85 19.07
N ASP A 140 -1.15 -16.65 19.79
CA ASP A 140 -0.69 -17.56 20.83
C ASP A 140 -1.51 -17.37 22.13
N HIS A 141 -1.81 -16.11 22.45
CA HIS A 141 -2.59 -15.75 23.62
C HIS A 141 -3.69 -14.74 23.30
N GLU A 142 -4.84 -14.84 23.93
CA GLU A 142 -5.95 -13.86 23.77
C GLU A 142 -5.55 -12.43 24.14
N ARG A 143 -4.59 -12.27 25.07
CA ARG A 143 -4.07 -10.95 25.48
C ARG A 143 -3.40 -10.21 24.33
N ASP A 144 -2.86 -10.92 23.35
CA ASP A 144 -2.13 -10.35 22.20
C ASP A 144 -3.09 -9.83 21.12
N ALA A 145 -4.36 -10.25 21.16
CA ALA A 145 -5.36 -9.80 20.20
C ALA A 145 -5.52 -8.27 20.20
N LYS A 146 -5.60 -7.65 21.37
CA LYS A 146 -5.79 -6.20 21.50
C LYS A 146 -4.60 -5.39 20.99
N PRO A 147 -3.34 -5.62 21.42
CA PRO A 147 -2.20 -4.87 20.90
C PRO A 147 -1.95 -5.10 19.41
N ILE A 148 -2.17 -6.31 18.91
CA ILE A 148 -1.99 -6.62 17.48
C ILE A 148 -3.04 -5.91 16.63
N ALA A 149 -4.32 -6.01 16.98
CA ALA A 149 -5.40 -5.37 16.23
C ALA A 149 -5.31 -3.85 16.30
N TYR A 150 -5.09 -3.27 17.48
CA TYR A 150 -5.00 -1.83 17.68
C TYR A 150 -3.72 -1.27 17.06
N GLY A 151 -2.60 -1.97 17.20
CA GLY A 151 -1.33 -1.60 16.59
C GLY A 151 -1.40 -1.59 15.06
N GLY A 152 -2.01 -2.61 14.47
CA GLY A 152 -2.25 -2.67 13.02
C GLY A 152 -3.07 -1.48 12.52
N MET A 153 -4.15 -1.15 13.23
CA MET A 153 -5.00 0.00 12.90
C MET A 153 -4.25 1.33 12.98
N LEU A 154 -3.37 1.52 13.97
CA LEU A 154 -2.55 2.73 14.08
C LEU A 154 -1.54 2.85 12.95
N ILE A 155 -0.92 1.75 12.53
CA ILE A 155 0.00 1.71 11.40
C ILE A 155 -0.74 2.05 10.11
N GLU A 156 -1.93 1.52 9.91
CA GLU A 156 -2.79 1.83 8.77
C GLU A 156 -3.17 3.32 8.73
N CYS A 157 -3.51 3.92 9.87
CA CYS A 157 -3.75 5.36 9.96
C CYS A 157 -2.50 6.18 9.59
N ALA A 158 -1.32 5.78 10.05
CA ALA A 158 -0.07 6.46 9.70
C ALA A 158 0.21 6.37 8.19
N LEU A 159 -0.02 5.21 7.59
CA LEU A 159 0.09 5.01 6.14
C LEU A 159 -0.90 5.89 5.36
N ALA A 160 -2.13 6.02 5.86
CA ALA A 160 -3.13 6.88 5.24
C ALA A 160 -2.73 8.35 5.26
N LEU A 161 -2.12 8.83 6.35
CA LEU A 161 -1.60 10.19 6.44
C LEU A 161 -0.43 10.43 5.46
N ILE A 162 0.48 9.48 5.33
CA ILE A 162 1.58 9.53 4.35
C ILE A 162 1.00 9.57 2.93
N SER A 163 0.02 8.73 2.63
CA SER A 163 -0.63 8.70 1.33
C SER A 163 -1.33 10.03 1.00
N LEU A 164 -2.01 10.63 1.97
CA LEU A 164 -2.64 11.93 1.81
C LEU A 164 -1.61 13.03 1.52
N SER A 165 -0.50 13.03 2.25
CA SER A 165 0.61 13.97 2.01
C SER A 165 1.20 13.81 0.61
N ALA A 166 1.45 12.57 0.18
CA ALA A 166 1.96 12.28 -1.16
C ALA A 166 1.03 12.79 -2.28
N VAL A 167 -0.28 12.54 -2.16
CA VAL A 167 -1.27 13.03 -3.12
C VAL A 167 -1.36 14.56 -3.12
N SER A 168 -1.29 15.17 -1.94
CA SER A 168 -1.36 16.63 -1.80
C SER A 168 -0.20 17.34 -2.48
N PHE A 169 0.98 16.73 -2.44
CA PHE A 169 2.18 17.25 -3.09
C PHE A 169 2.09 17.27 -4.62
N ILE A 170 1.57 16.20 -5.21
CA ILE A 170 1.48 16.07 -6.68
C ILE A 170 0.08 16.39 -7.21
N TRP A 171 -0.73 17.14 -6.43
CA TRP A 171 -2.11 17.45 -6.79
C TRP A 171 -2.26 18.08 -8.17
N ASN A 172 -1.39 19.02 -8.52
CA ASN A 172 -1.44 19.72 -9.80
C ASN A 172 -1.21 18.79 -11.00
N GLU A 173 -0.28 17.86 -10.88
CA GLU A 173 0.02 16.84 -11.90
C GLU A 173 -1.12 15.81 -12.02
N TYR A 174 -1.71 15.44 -10.91
CA TYR A 174 -2.88 14.58 -10.89
C TYR A 174 -4.11 15.28 -11.51
N ALA A 175 -4.37 16.52 -11.16
CA ALA A 175 -5.49 17.28 -11.68
C ALA A 175 -5.35 17.63 -13.18
N SER A 176 -4.11 17.80 -13.69
CA SER A 176 -3.84 17.99 -15.11
C SER A 176 -3.99 16.71 -15.96
N GLY A 177 -4.05 15.55 -15.33
CA GLY A 177 -4.18 14.26 -16.00
C GLY A 177 -2.87 13.66 -16.50
N GLU A 178 -1.72 14.20 -16.11
CA GLU A 178 -0.41 13.63 -16.46
C GLU A 178 -0.17 12.30 -15.75
N ILE A 179 -0.67 12.17 -14.52
CA ILE A 179 -0.55 10.94 -13.73
C ILE A 179 -1.93 10.35 -13.54
N VAL A 180 -2.16 9.19 -14.14
CA VAL A 180 -3.51 8.60 -14.25
C VAL A 180 -3.77 7.47 -13.25
N THR A 181 -2.73 6.73 -12.83
CA THR A 181 -2.92 5.55 -11.98
C THR A 181 -2.62 5.85 -10.51
N PRO A 182 -3.43 5.35 -9.55
CA PRO A 182 -3.19 5.56 -8.13
C PRO A 182 -1.81 5.09 -7.65
N THR A 183 -1.27 4.05 -8.27
CA THR A 183 0.06 3.53 -7.97
C THR A 183 1.17 4.48 -8.41
N GLN A 184 1.01 5.13 -9.56
CA GLN A 184 1.95 6.17 -10.02
C GLN A 184 1.88 7.41 -9.13
N VAL A 185 0.66 7.86 -8.79
CA VAL A 185 0.44 8.98 -7.85
C VAL A 185 1.20 8.75 -6.56
N PHE A 186 1.05 7.58 -5.96
CA PHE A 186 1.72 7.24 -4.71
C PHE A 186 3.25 7.15 -4.87
N ALA A 187 3.72 6.53 -5.94
CA ALA A 187 5.15 6.37 -6.20
C ALA A 187 5.85 7.72 -6.45
N THR A 188 5.24 8.61 -7.25
CA THR A 188 5.78 9.94 -7.54
C THR A 188 5.73 10.85 -6.32
N GLY A 189 4.66 10.77 -5.51
CA GLY A 189 4.52 11.60 -4.32
C GLY A 189 5.47 11.22 -3.17
N ILE A 190 6.08 10.03 -3.19
CA ILE A 190 7.06 9.59 -2.19
C ILE A 190 8.50 9.74 -2.70
N SER A 191 8.72 9.82 -4.01
CA SER A 191 10.05 9.95 -4.60
C SER A 191 10.61 11.36 -4.47
#